data_a63a34ba85bfb411d28ef77165668690
#
_entry.id   a63a34ba85bfb411d28ef77165668690
#
_cell.length_a   1.000
_cell.length_b   1.000
_cell.length_c   1.000
_cell.angle_alpha   90.00
_cell.angle_beta   90.00
_cell.angle_gamma   90.00
#
_symmetry.space_group_name_H-M   'P 1'
#
loop_
_entity.id
_entity.type
_entity.pdbx_description
1 polymer ?
#
loop_
_entity_poly.entity_id
_entity_poly.type
_entity_poly.pdbx_seq_one_letter_code
_entity_poly.pdbx_strand_id
1 'polypeptide(L)'
;MSSPIITALLSYGMSGEIFHAPFLSIHPGFQLKKVVERSKKKINERYPQVASIKDKSEVLNDSSIELVIVNTPNETHYPFVKEVLNAGKHVVVEKPFTVTSSEAEELIALAKSNNKILTVFQSRRFDGDFKTVQQVVKEGLVGKIVEFETHYDRFRNYIEPNTWKEEAKPGTGILYNLGSHMLDQVLVLFGKPNEVDARISIQRRDGAVDDFYDIRLSYTDLLVIVKSSYLVREQGPRYIIHGTQGSFVKYGIDPQEQDLKDGKLPNGNGWGKEDEQWWGKLNSTINGVHVEKKIETLPGNYKEFYDNLYDAIRHRKTLSVKPEEAKEVIRLIEVCYESNRLKKAIKF
;
A
#
# COMPACT_ATOMS: atom_id res chain seq x y z
N MET A 1 1.95 -10.65 29.87
CA MET A 1 1.95 -10.38 28.40
C MET A 1 1.44 -11.62 27.71
N SER A 2 0.56 -11.51 26.72
CA SER A 2 0.13 -12.65 25.91
C SER A 2 1.32 -13.18 25.09
N SER A 3 1.32 -14.50 24.78
CA SER A 3 2.37 -15.12 23.97
C SER A 3 2.51 -14.45 22.61
N PRO A 4 3.72 -14.38 22.02
CA PRO A 4 3.91 -13.81 20.69
C PRO A 4 3.14 -14.61 19.64
N ILE A 5 2.69 -13.94 18.59
CA ILE A 5 2.05 -14.54 17.42
C ILE A 5 3.13 -15.21 16.58
N ILE A 6 3.08 -16.53 16.48
CA ILE A 6 4.02 -17.29 15.67
C ILE A 6 3.69 -17.06 14.20
N THR A 7 4.64 -16.50 13.45
CA THR A 7 4.44 -15.97 12.11
C THR A 7 5.34 -16.67 11.09
N ALA A 8 4.84 -16.81 9.85
CA ALA A 8 5.64 -17.23 8.71
C ALA A 8 5.47 -16.30 7.51
N LEU A 9 6.50 -16.21 6.66
CA LEU A 9 6.47 -15.52 5.36
C LEU A 9 6.46 -16.55 4.23
N LEU A 10 5.66 -16.34 3.19
CA LEU A 10 5.67 -17.21 2.01
C LEU A 10 6.71 -16.81 0.96
N SER A 11 7.48 -15.76 1.21
CA SER A 11 8.61 -15.36 0.37
C SER A 11 9.61 -14.51 1.16
N TYR A 12 10.88 -14.55 0.76
CA TYR A 12 11.93 -13.64 1.23
C TYR A 12 12.52 -12.83 0.07
N GLY A 13 11.65 -12.36 -0.83
CA GLY A 13 11.97 -11.33 -1.81
C GLY A 13 11.98 -9.95 -1.15
N MET A 14 11.99 -8.88 -1.98
CA MET A 14 12.08 -7.49 -1.52
C MET A 14 11.08 -7.16 -0.39
N SER A 15 9.81 -7.56 -0.50
CA SER A 15 8.83 -7.22 0.54
C SER A 15 9.08 -7.97 1.86
N GLY A 16 9.43 -9.24 1.79
CA GLY A 16 9.78 -10.03 2.97
C GLY A 16 10.99 -9.48 3.71
N GLU A 17 12.02 -9.09 2.96
CA GLU A 17 13.28 -8.57 3.50
C GLU A 17 13.15 -7.15 4.06
N ILE A 18 12.38 -6.29 3.39
CA ILE A 18 12.32 -4.85 3.69
C ILE A 18 11.09 -4.50 4.53
N PHE A 19 9.92 -5.01 4.17
CA PHE A 19 8.66 -4.54 4.77
C PHE A 19 8.07 -5.46 5.84
N HIS A 20 8.54 -6.72 5.97
CA HIS A 20 7.96 -7.64 6.94
C HIS A 20 8.95 -8.11 8.00
N ALA A 21 10.07 -8.73 7.63
CA ALA A 21 11.00 -9.31 8.60
C ALA A 21 11.56 -8.27 9.60
N PRO A 22 11.94 -7.04 9.21
CA PRO A 22 12.45 -6.04 10.16
C PRO A 22 11.43 -5.68 11.26
N PHE A 23 10.16 -5.51 10.91
CA PHE A 23 9.10 -5.18 11.87
C PHE A 23 8.77 -6.36 12.78
N LEU A 24 8.65 -7.56 12.22
CA LEU A 24 8.40 -8.77 12.99
C LEU A 24 9.54 -9.09 13.97
N SER A 25 10.79 -8.74 13.61
CA SER A 25 11.95 -9.00 14.45
C SER A 25 12.07 -8.10 15.67
N ILE A 26 11.56 -6.85 15.57
CA ILE A 26 11.64 -5.88 16.68
C ILE A 26 10.36 -5.81 17.51
N HIS A 27 9.24 -6.31 16.99
CA HIS A 27 7.95 -6.22 17.67
C HIS A 27 7.77 -7.39 18.66
N PRO A 28 7.66 -7.14 19.98
CA PRO A 28 7.64 -8.19 21.01
C PRO A 28 6.41 -9.13 20.91
N GLY A 29 5.37 -8.70 20.21
CA GLY A 29 4.14 -9.47 19.99
C GLY A 29 4.21 -10.48 18.85
N PHE A 30 5.31 -10.54 18.08
CA PHE A 30 5.48 -11.49 16.97
C PHE A 30 6.76 -12.30 17.12
N GLN A 31 6.72 -13.52 16.60
CA GLN A 31 7.90 -14.37 16.43
C GLN A 31 7.93 -14.92 15.00
N LEU A 32 8.86 -14.44 14.19
CA LEU A 32 9.09 -15.01 12.86
C LEU A 32 9.76 -16.38 13.01
N LYS A 33 9.04 -17.46 12.65
CA LYS A 33 9.48 -18.83 12.81
C LYS A 33 10.01 -19.44 11.51
N LYS A 34 9.28 -19.25 10.41
CA LYS A 34 9.59 -19.86 9.11
C LYS A 34 9.48 -18.85 7.97
N VAL A 35 10.32 -19.05 6.96
CA VAL A 35 10.28 -18.30 5.69
C VAL A 35 10.45 -19.27 4.53
N VAL A 36 9.59 -19.15 3.51
CA VAL A 36 9.71 -19.96 2.30
C VAL A 36 10.71 -19.33 1.34
N GLU A 37 11.78 -20.06 1.04
CA GLU A 37 12.83 -19.68 0.10
C GLU A 37 13.16 -20.84 -0.83
N ARG A 38 12.80 -20.73 -2.11
CA ARG A 38 12.94 -21.85 -3.07
C ARG A 38 14.38 -22.21 -3.42
N SER A 39 15.29 -21.24 -3.43
CA SER A 39 16.66 -21.42 -3.93
C SER A 39 17.79 -20.92 -3.02
N LYS A 40 17.57 -19.85 -2.25
CA LYS A 40 18.60 -19.22 -1.41
C LYS A 40 18.12 -19.18 0.04
N LYS A 41 19.06 -19.34 0.98
CA LYS A 41 18.78 -19.21 2.43
C LYS A 41 19.18 -17.81 2.92
N LYS A 42 18.68 -16.77 2.24
CA LYS A 42 19.03 -15.38 2.50
C LYS A 42 18.58 -14.89 3.87
N ILE A 43 17.44 -15.40 4.39
CA ILE A 43 16.91 -15.03 5.69
C ILE A 43 17.93 -15.25 6.80
N ASN A 44 18.72 -16.34 6.74
CA ASN A 44 19.65 -16.71 7.79
C ASN A 44 20.88 -15.79 7.90
N GLU A 45 21.16 -14.98 6.88
CA GLU A 45 22.22 -13.96 6.92
C GLU A 45 21.93 -12.90 8.00
N ARG A 46 20.64 -12.53 8.15
CA ARG A 46 20.20 -11.50 9.11
C ARG A 46 19.46 -12.06 10.32
N TYR A 47 18.76 -13.18 10.14
CA TYR A 47 17.91 -13.80 11.16
C TYR A 47 18.24 -15.31 11.25
N PRO A 48 19.40 -15.70 11.85
CA PRO A 48 19.88 -17.07 11.85
C PRO A 48 18.95 -18.07 12.58
N GLN A 49 18.09 -17.56 13.48
CA GLN A 49 17.12 -18.37 14.22
C GLN A 49 15.86 -18.74 13.42
N VAL A 50 15.64 -18.11 12.26
CA VAL A 50 14.45 -18.34 11.43
C VAL A 50 14.68 -19.52 10.50
N ALA A 51 13.75 -20.47 10.47
CA ALA A 51 13.88 -21.63 9.58
C ALA A 51 13.59 -21.23 8.11
N SER A 52 14.59 -21.39 7.25
CA SER A 52 14.44 -21.29 5.79
C SER A 52 13.95 -22.64 5.26
N ILE A 53 12.78 -22.66 4.65
CA ILE A 53 12.13 -23.87 4.13
C ILE A 53 11.83 -23.72 2.64
N LYS A 54 11.64 -24.83 1.93
CA LYS A 54 11.43 -24.79 0.46
C LYS A 54 9.94 -24.85 0.08
N ASP A 55 9.11 -25.49 0.88
CA ASP A 55 7.72 -25.77 0.56
C ASP A 55 6.78 -25.09 1.56
N LYS A 56 5.78 -24.36 1.03
CA LYS A 56 4.74 -23.72 1.85
C LYS A 56 3.92 -24.73 2.67
N SER A 57 3.84 -25.99 2.26
CA SER A 57 3.15 -27.05 3.04
C SER A 57 3.70 -27.20 4.44
N GLU A 58 5.01 -26.95 4.64
CA GLU A 58 5.64 -26.96 5.95
C GLU A 58 5.16 -25.80 6.85
N VAL A 59 4.64 -24.71 6.25
CA VAL A 59 3.97 -23.61 6.97
C VAL A 59 2.52 -24.00 7.27
N LEU A 60 1.81 -24.50 6.26
CA LEU A 60 0.38 -24.81 6.36
C LEU A 60 0.11 -25.90 7.39
N ASN A 61 0.96 -26.92 7.44
CA ASN A 61 0.83 -28.08 8.34
C ASN A 61 1.42 -27.84 9.75
N ASP A 62 2.12 -26.73 9.99
CA ASP A 62 2.65 -26.39 11.32
C ASP A 62 1.57 -25.75 12.19
N SER A 63 0.99 -26.52 13.11
CA SER A 63 -0.09 -26.07 14.00
C SER A 63 0.30 -24.92 14.94
N SER A 64 1.61 -24.72 15.19
CA SER A 64 2.08 -23.61 16.01
C SER A 64 2.06 -22.26 15.29
N ILE A 65 2.04 -22.24 13.95
CA ILE A 65 1.97 -21.00 13.17
C ILE A 65 0.55 -20.48 13.18
N GLU A 66 0.37 -19.26 13.69
CA GLU A 66 -0.93 -18.60 13.82
C GLU A 66 -1.19 -17.63 12.67
N LEU A 67 -0.14 -16.96 12.18
CA LEU A 67 -0.20 -15.91 11.15
C LEU A 67 0.71 -16.24 9.98
N VAL A 68 0.20 -16.09 8.77
CA VAL A 68 0.99 -16.20 7.55
C VAL A 68 0.91 -14.91 6.75
N ILE A 69 2.07 -14.40 6.32
CA ILE A 69 2.16 -13.27 5.41
C ILE A 69 2.37 -13.81 3.99
N VAL A 70 1.38 -13.55 3.14
CA VAL A 70 1.39 -13.91 1.72
C VAL A 70 1.99 -12.74 0.94
N ASN A 71 3.29 -12.81 0.68
CA ASN A 71 4.09 -11.75 0.06
C ASN A 71 4.78 -12.26 -1.22
N THR A 72 4.00 -12.91 -2.04
CA THR A 72 4.37 -13.57 -3.30
C THR A 72 3.92 -12.72 -4.51
N PRO A 73 4.16 -13.10 -5.78
CA PRO A 73 3.63 -12.38 -6.93
C PRO A 73 2.09 -12.28 -6.92
N ASN A 74 1.56 -11.18 -7.45
CA ASN A 74 0.14 -10.80 -7.38
C ASN A 74 -0.84 -11.93 -7.78
N GLU A 75 -0.54 -12.64 -8.87
CA GLU A 75 -1.34 -13.77 -9.38
C GLU A 75 -1.49 -14.92 -8.38
N THR A 76 -0.59 -15.00 -7.39
CA THR A 76 -0.60 -16.05 -6.37
C THR A 76 -1.30 -15.64 -5.07
N HIS A 77 -1.68 -14.39 -4.91
CA HIS A 77 -2.33 -13.91 -3.69
C HIS A 77 -3.62 -14.67 -3.39
N TYR A 78 -4.54 -14.72 -4.35
CA TYR A 78 -5.82 -15.41 -4.17
C TYR A 78 -5.65 -16.88 -3.79
N PRO A 79 -4.97 -17.75 -4.58
CA PRO A 79 -4.86 -19.16 -4.24
C PRO A 79 -4.12 -19.38 -2.92
N PHE A 80 -3.06 -18.63 -2.62
CA PHE A 80 -2.30 -18.85 -1.39
C PHE A 80 -3.03 -18.36 -0.13
N VAL A 81 -3.70 -17.22 -0.20
CA VAL A 81 -4.56 -16.75 0.90
C VAL A 81 -5.67 -17.76 1.20
N LYS A 82 -6.30 -18.32 0.15
CA LYS A 82 -7.33 -19.37 0.29
C LYS A 82 -6.80 -20.61 1.00
N GLU A 83 -5.61 -21.10 0.61
CA GLU A 83 -4.96 -22.23 1.26
C GLU A 83 -4.63 -21.93 2.74
N VAL A 84 -4.09 -20.75 3.05
CA VAL A 84 -3.74 -20.34 4.41
C VAL A 84 -4.98 -20.24 5.31
N LEU A 85 -6.06 -19.64 4.79
CA LEU A 85 -7.32 -19.57 5.54
C LEU A 85 -7.92 -20.93 5.79
N ASN A 86 -7.88 -21.84 4.80
CA ASN A 86 -8.32 -23.23 4.95
C ASN A 86 -7.47 -24.03 5.94
N ALA A 87 -6.18 -23.69 6.08
CA ALA A 87 -5.32 -24.24 7.12
C ALA A 87 -5.58 -23.64 8.52
N GLY A 88 -6.62 -22.79 8.65
CA GLY A 88 -7.04 -22.22 9.92
C GLY A 88 -6.11 -21.16 10.49
N LYS A 89 -5.38 -20.42 9.64
CA LYS A 89 -4.42 -19.39 10.04
C LYS A 89 -4.89 -18.00 9.70
N HIS A 90 -4.46 -16.98 10.47
CA HIS A 90 -4.62 -15.57 10.14
C HIS A 90 -3.75 -15.18 8.93
N VAL A 91 -4.16 -14.17 8.18
CA VAL A 91 -3.46 -13.75 6.96
C VAL A 91 -3.21 -12.26 6.92
N VAL A 92 -1.99 -11.89 6.58
CA VAL A 92 -1.65 -10.61 5.93
C VAL A 92 -1.32 -10.93 4.48
N VAL A 93 -1.91 -10.23 3.54
CA VAL A 93 -1.53 -10.34 2.13
C VAL A 93 -0.94 -9.02 1.63
N GLU A 94 0.07 -9.11 0.78
CA GLU A 94 0.64 -7.95 0.12
C GLU A 94 -0.37 -7.28 -0.82
N LYS A 95 -0.13 -6.01 -1.08
CA LYS A 95 -0.88 -5.28 -2.10
C LYS A 95 -0.31 -5.57 -3.52
N PRO A 96 -1.14 -5.52 -4.54
CA PRO A 96 -2.60 -5.41 -4.54
C PRO A 96 -3.24 -6.65 -3.92
N PHE A 97 -4.39 -6.52 -3.28
CA PHE A 97 -5.04 -7.61 -2.54
C PHE A 97 -5.21 -8.87 -3.38
N THR A 98 -5.87 -8.72 -4.52
CA THR A 98 -6.15 -9.77 -5.51
C THR A 98 -6.06 -9.18 -6.91
N VAL A 99 -6.23 -10.00 -7.93
CA VAL A 99 -6.35 -9.53 -9.32
C VAL A 99 -7.75 -9.01 -9.61
N THR A 100 -8.78 -9.64 -9.07
CA THR A 100 -10.18 -9.23 -9.24
C THR A 100 -10.90 -8.96 -7.93
N SER A 101 -11.91 -8.10 -7.96
CA SER A 101 -12.74 -7.80 -6.78
C SER A 101 -13.59 -9.00 -6.35
N SER A 102 -13.94 -9.91 -7.27
CA SER A 102 -14.63 -11.16 -6.97
C SER A 102 -13.76 -12.11 -6.14
N GLU A 103 -12.47 -12.27 -6.50
CA GLU A 103 -11.52 -13.03 -5.68
C GLU A 103 -11.40 -12.47 -4.26
N ALA A 104 -11.33 -11.13 -4.13
CA ALA A 104 -11.31 -10.47 -2.83
C ALA A 104 -12.56 -10.78 -2.00
N GLU A 105 -13.74 -10.75 -2.61
CA GLU A 105 -15.01 -11.07 -1.96
C GLU A 105 -15.04 -12.50 -1.41
N GLU A 106 -14.60 -13.48 -2.21
CA GLU A 106 -14.51 -14.87 -1.78
C GLU A 106 -13.57 -15.04 -0.58
N LEU A 107 -12.39 -14.40 -0.61
CA LEU A 107 -11.43 -14.47 0.50
C LEU A 107 -11.97 -13.83 1.77
N ILE A 108 -12.68 -12.71 1.67
CA ILE A 108 -13.32 -12.05 2.81
C ILE A 108 -14.39 -12.97 3.42
N ALA A 109 -15.23 -13.58 2.59
CA ALA A 109 -16.23 -14.53 3.05
C ALA A 109 -15.60 -15.75 3.74
N LEU A 110 -14.53 -16.30 3.15
CA LEU A 110 -13.78 -17.43 3.71
C LEU A 110 -13.11 -17.08 5.05
N ALA A 111 -12.50 -15.91 5.17
CA ALA A 111 -11.90 -15.45 6.42
C ALA A 111 -12.95 -15.34 7.55
N LYS A 112 -14.13 -14.79 7.22
CA LYS A 112 -15.26 -14.69 8.16
C LYS A 112 -15.76 -16.08 8.58
N SER A 113 -15.98 -17.00 7.65
CA SER A 113 -16.47 -18.36 7.94
C SER A 113 -15.50 -19.15 8.82
N ASN A 114 -14.19 -18.94 8.63
CA ASN A 114 -13.14 -19.61 9.41
C ASN A 114 -12.79 -18.85 10.71
N ASN A 115 -13.47 -17.72 10.99
CA ASN A 115 -13.16 -16.85 12.14
C ASN A 115 -11.68 -16.46 12.20
N LYS A 116 -11.10 -16.05 11.06
CA LYS A 116 -9.72 -15.63 10.93
C LYS A 116 -9.61 -14.17 10.52
N ILE A 117 -8.57 -13.52 10.99
CA ILE A 117 -8.19 -12.18 10.55
C ILE A 117 -7.58 -12.29 9.15
N LEU A 118 -8.08 -11.45 8.25
CA LEU A 118 -7.52 -11.19 6.92
C LEU A 118 -7.34 -9.68 6.80
N THR A 119 -6.13 -9.24 6.45
CA THR A 119 -5.82 -7.82 6.18
C THR A 119 -4.82 -7.69 5.05
N VAL A 120 -4.79 -6.52 4.42
CA VAL A 120 -3.91 -6.21 3.29
C VAL A 120 -2.84 -5.22 3.72
N PHE A 121 -1.61 -5.43 3.32
CA PHE A 121 -0.49 -4.56 3.70
C PHE A 121 -0.49 -3.24 2.90
N GLN A 122 -1.47 -2.38 3.18
CA GLN A 122 -1.54 -1.02 2.64
C GLN A 122 -0.64 -0.08 3.46
N SER A 123 0.67 -0.37 3.43
CA SER A 123 1.68 0.32 4.24
C SER A 123 1.68 1.84 4.06
N ARG A 124 1.37 2.32 2.85
CA ARG A 124 1.42 3.76 2.55
C ARG A 124 0.31 4.59 3.19
N ARG A 125 -0.64 3.96 3.89
CA ARG A 125 -1.52 4.68 4.84
C ARG A 125 -0.74 5.26 6.03
N PHE A 126 0.44 4.70 6.30
CA PHE A 126 1.32 5.07 7.42
C PHE A 126 2.56 5.86 6.97
N ASP A 127 2.58 6.30 5.71
CA ASP A 127 3.56 7.27 5.21
C ASP A 127 3.35 8.64 5.88
N GLY A 128 4.43 9.31 6.23
CA GLY A 128 4.37 10.62 6.89
C GLY A 128 3.76 11.71 6.01
N ASP A 129 4.04 11.68 4.70
CA ASP A 129 3.44 12.58 3.72
C ASP A 129 1.92 12.42 3.68
N PHE A 130 1.40 11.19 3.67
CA PHE A 130 -0.04 10.92 3.67
C PHE A 130 -0.70 11.26 5.01
N LYS A 131 -0.07 10.95 6.14
CA LYS A 131 -0.56 11.36 7.48
C LYS A 131 -0.70 12.88 7.58
N THR A 132 0.25 13.61 6.99
CA THR A 132 0.20 15.09 6.94
C THR A 132 -0.94 15.59 6.05
N VAL A 133 -1.15 14.96 4.89
CA VAL A 133 -2.30 15.23 4.02
C VAL A 133 -3.62 14.99 4.78
N GLN A 134 -3.74 13.87 5.50
CA GLN A 134 -4.91 13.59 6.31
C GLN A 134 -5.15 14.66 7.38
N GLN A 135 -4.09 15.17 8.01
CA GLN A 135 -4.19 16.27 8.97
C GLN A 135 -4.69 17.56 8.32
N VAL A 136 -4.09 17.98 7.18
CA VAL A 136 -4.50 19.18 6.43
C VAL A 136 -5.99 19.13 6.05
N VAL A 137 -6.44 17.96 5.57
CA VAL A 137 -7.84 17.72 5.20
C VAL A 137 -8.76 17.78 6.43
N LYS A 138 -8.39 17.08 7.50
CA LYS A 138 -9.17 16.98 8.74
C LYS A 138 -9.31 18.34 9.46
N GLU A 139 -8.25 19.14 9.46
CA GLU A 139 -8.23 20.47 10.08
C GLU A 139 -8.87 21.55 9.20
N GLY A 140 -9.26 21.21 7.96
CA GLY A 140 -9.89 22.15 7.03
C GLY A 140 -9.01 23.33 6.63
N LEU A 141 -7.68 23.15 6.62
CA LEU A 141 -6.72 24.23 6.45
C LEU A 141 -6.80 24.98 5.09
N VAL A 142 -7.46 24.39 4.11
CA VAL A 142 -7.69 24.98 2.78
C VAL A 142 -9.17 25.29 2.51
N GLY A 143 -10.03 25.15 3.52
CA GLY A 143 -11.49 25.26 3.38
C GLY A 143 -12.09 24.01 2.72
N LYS A 144 -13.24 24.16 2.02
CA LYS A 144 -13.84 23.07 1.25
C LYS A 144 -12.91 22.70 0.08
N ILE A 145 -12.47 21.45 0.05
CA ILE A 145 -11.60 20.96 -1.02
C ILE A 145 -12.42 20.86 -2.31
N VAL A 146 -11.87 21.39 -3.41
CA VAL A 146 -12.48 21.38 -4.74
C VAL A 146 -11.67 20.55 -5.73
N GLU A 147 -10.35 20.42 -5.48
CA GLU A 147 -9.44 19.60 -6.28
C GLU A 147 -8.38 18.97 -5.39
N PHE A 148 -8.09 17.70 -5.67
CA PHE A 148 -7.02 16.94 -5.05
C PHE A 148 -6.23 16.22 -6.14
N GLU A 149 -4.92 16.40 -6.17
CA GLU A 149 -4.05 15.64 -7.06
C GLU A 149 -3.04 14.82 -6.27
N THR A 150 -2.77 13.61 -6.74
CA THR A 150 -1.68 12.76 -6.23
C THR A 150 -0.89 12.15 -7.37
N HIS A 151 0.44 12.20 -7.25
CA HIS A 151 1.38 11.70 -8.25
C HIS A 151 2.34 10.70 -7.63
N TYR A 152 2.70 9.67 -8.39
CA TYR A 152 3.77 8.72 -8.01
C TYR A 152 4.64 8.45 -9.23
N ASP A 153 5.31 9.49 -9.70
CA ASP A 153 6.09 9.45 -10.92
C ASP A 153 7.47 8.84 -10.72
N ARG A 154 8.04 8.26 -11.78
CA ARG A 154 9.39 7.71 -11.83
C ARG A 154 10.01 7.96 -13.18
N PHE A 155 11.33 7.86 -13.25
CA PHE A 155 12.02 7.81 -14.54
C PHE A 155 12.67 6.43 -14.75
N ARG A 156 12.07 5.62 -15.62
CA ARG A 156 12.53 4.29 -16.04
C ARG A 156 12.23 4.12 -17.52
N ASN A 157 13.08 4.66 -18.38
CA ASN A 157 12.92 4.59 -19.83
C ASN A 157 13.38 3.26 -20.45
N TYR A 158 13.59 2.24 -19.65
CA TYR A 158 14.01 0.89 -20.01
C TYR A 158 13.03 -0.15 -19.45
N ILE A 159 13.03 -1.33 -20.05
CA ILE A 159 12.32 -2.50 -19.52
C ILE A 159 13.27 -3.27 -18.63
N GLU A 160 12.87 -3.52 -17.38
CA GLU A 160 13.71 -4.25 -16.42
C GLU A 160 13.71 -5.74 -16.76
N PRO A 161 14.88 -6.35 -17.04
CA PRO A 161 14.94 -7.76 -17.44
C PRO A 161 14.65 -8.70 -16.25
N ASN A 162 14.15 -9.90 -16.57
CA ASN A 162 13.97 -11.00 -15.61
C ASN A 162 13.03 -10.67 -14.43
N THR A 163 12.03 -9.84 -14.65
CA THR A 163 10.99 -9.55 -13.64
C THR A 163 9.60 -9.81 -14.19
N TRP A 164 8.80 -10.52 -13.39
CA TRP A 164 7.40 -10.77 -13.71
C TRP A 164 6.56 -9.48 -13.83
N LYS A 165 7.04 -8.37 -13.27
CA LYS A 165 6.35 -7.07 -13.28
C LYS A 165 6.27 -6.43 -14.65
N GLU A 166 7.15 -6.83 -15.57
CA GLU A 166 7.17 -6.37 -16.98
C GLU A 166 6.51 -7.37 -17.93
N GLU A 167 5.97 -8.48 -17.41
CA GLU A 167 5.25 -9.47 -18.20
C GLU A 167 3.76 -9.14 -18.25
N ALA A 168 3.12 -9.30 -19.44
CA ALA A 168 1.68 -9.08 -19.63
C ALA A 168 0.86 -10.18 -18.95
N LYS A 169 0.69 -10.08 -17.63
CA LYS A 169 -0.08 -11.01 -16.79
C LYS A 169 -1.16 -10.25 -16.04
N PRO A 170 -2.26 -10.92 -15.61
CA PRO A 170 -3.25 -10.30 -14.74
C PRO A 170 -2.62 -9.72 -13.45
N GLY A 171 -2.99 -8.49 -13.12
CA GLY A 171 -2.48 -7.83 -11.91
C GLY A 171 -1.07 -7.22 -12.04
N THR A 172 -0.50 -7.15 -13.26
CA THR A 172 0.76 -6.42 -13.52
C THR A 172 0.49 -5.02 -14.06
N GLY A 173 1.54 -4.23 -14.28
CA GLY A 173 1.46 -2.85 -14.73
C GLY A 173 1.50 -1.82 -13.61
N ILE A 174 1.67 -0.54 -13.99
CA ILE A 174 1.88 0.55 -13.04
C ILE A 174 0.62 0.84 -12.22
N LEU A 175 -0.59 0.61 -12.79
CA LEU A 175 -1.84 0.85 -12.08
C LEU A 175 -2.01 -0.13 -10.91
N TYR A 176 -1.80 -1.42 -11.10
CA TYR A 176 -1.79 -2.39 -10.00
C TYR A 176 -0.64 -2.13 -9.02
N ASN A 177 0.55 -1.73 -9.52
CA ASN A 177 1.73 -1.57 -8.67
C ASN A 177 1.69 -0.28 -7.84
N LEU A 178 1.59 0.89 -8.46
CA LEU A 178 1.62 2.21 -7.79
C LEU A 178 0.22 2.78 -7.59
N GLY A 179 -0.67 2.58 -8.56
CA GLY A 179 -2.04 3.07 -8.51
C GLY A 179 -2.82 2.50 -7.34
N SER A 180 -2.61 1.23 -7.00
CA SER A 180 -3.28 0.60 -5.84
C SER A 180 -3.02 1.35 -4.52
N HIS A 181 -1.85 1.93 -4.32
CA HIS A 181 -1.55 2.77 -3.15
C HIS A 181 -2.29 4.10 -3.19
N MET A 182 -2.26 4.79 -4.34
CA MET A 182 -2.86 6.12 -4.44
C MET A 182 -4.39 6.06 -4.43
N LEU A 183 -4.97 5.06 -5.09
CA LEU A 183 -6.42 4.83 -5.05
C LEU A 183 -6.90 4.45 -3.63
N ASP A 184 -6.10 3.66 -2.90
CA ASP A 184 -6.37 3.37 -1.49
C ASP A 184 -6.40 4.64 -0.64
N GLN A 185 -5.38 5.51 -0.79
CA GLN A 185 -5.30 6.78 -0.08
C GLN A 185 -6.48 7.71 -0.40
N VAL A 186 -6.90 7.77 -1.68
CA VAL A 186 -8.06 8.55 -2.11
C VAL A 186 -9.36 8.02 -1.51
N LEU A 187 -9.56 6.70 -1.52
CA LEU A 187 -10.73 6.08 -0.89
C LEU A 187 -10.78 6.30 0.62
N VAL A 188 -9.62 6.33 1.29
CA VAL A 188 -9.52 6.65 2.72
C VAL A 188 -9.89 8.11 3.00
N LEU A 189 -9.50 9.06 2.13
CA LEU A 189 -9.77 10.48 2.33
C LEU A 189 -11.21 10.88 1.96
N PHE A 190 -11.71 10.37 0.85
CA PHE A 190 -12.93 10.92 0.21
C PHE A 190 -14.03 9.87 0.00
N GLY A 191 -13.76 8.59 0.31
CA GLY A 191 -14.71 7.51 0.04
C GLY A 191 -14.82 7.19 -1.46
N LYS A 192 -15.96 6.61 -1.86
CA LYS A 192 -16.22 6.17 -3.23
C LYS A 192 -16.54 7.36 -4.13
N PRO A 193 -15.95 7.45 -5.35
CA PRO A 193 -16.32 8.46 -6.33
C PRO A 193 -17.68 8.15 -6.96
N ASN A 194 -18.29 9.16 -7.57
CA ASN A 194 -19.51 8.96 -8.37
C ASN A 194 -19.18 8.39 -9.76
N GLU A 195 -18.08 8.90 -10.37
CA GLU A 195 -17.66 8.51 -11.72
C GLU A 195 -16.13 8.45 -11.82
N VAL A 196 -15.65 7.60 -12.74
CA VAL A 196 -14.25 7.35 -13.04
C VAL A 196 -14.01 7.58 -14.54
N ASP A 197 -13.11 8.49 -14.90
CA ASP A 197 -12.55 8.62 -16.26
C ASP A 197 -11.06 8.31 -16.21
N ALA A 198 -10.61 7.35 -17.01
CA ALA A 198 -9.24 6.86 -16.97
C ALA A 198 -8.60 6.80 -18.35
N ARG A 199 -7.32 7.19 -18.41
CA ARG A 199 -6.40 6.98 -19.52
C ARG A 199 -5.24 6.12 -19.03
N ILE A 200 -5.12 4.92 -19.57
CA ILE A 200 -4.08 3.96 -19.24
C ILE A 200 -3.38 3.58 -20.53
N SER A 201 -2.05 3.59 -20.55
CA SER A 201 -1.29 3.27 -21.75
C SER A 201 0.09 2.72 -21.47
N ILE A 202 0.70 2.16 -22.51
CA ILE A 202 2.10 1.79 -22.57
C ILE A 202 2.81 2.90 -23.35
N GLN A 203 3.73 3.60 -22.71
CA GLN A 203 4.50 4.71 -23.30
C GLN A 203 5.94 4.30 -23.62
N ARG A 204 6.52 3.35 -22.87
CA ARG A 204 7.87 2.88 -23.11
C ARG A 204 7.92 2.00 -24.36
N ARG A 205 8.98 2.19 -25.15
CA ARG A 205 9.23 1.32 -26.30
C ARG A 205 9.43 -0.14 -25.80
N ASP A 206 8.82 -1.07 -26.52
CA ASP A 206 8.86 -2.51 -26.23
C ASP A 206 8.25 -2.91 -24.87
N GLY A 207 7.49 -2.02 -24.23
CA GLY A 207 6.72 -2.31 -23.01
C GLY A 207 5.57 -3.29 -23.29
N ALA A 208 5.33 -4.21 -22.36
CA ALA A 208 4.23 -5.19 -22.45
C ALA A 208 3.09 -4.92 -21.45
N VAL A 209 3.31 -4.02 -20.49
CA VAL A 209 2.36 -3.65 -19.43
C VAL A 209 2.20 -2.14 -19.36
N ASP A 210 1.09 -1.65 -18.82
CA ASP A 210 0.88 -0.23 -18.63
C ASP A 210 1.96 0.38 -17.73
N ASP A 211 2.44 1.55 -18.14
CA ASP A 211 3.47 2.33 -17.46
C ASP A 211 3.10 3.81 -17.34
N PHE A 212 1.85 4.12 -17.69
CA PHE A 212 1.22 5.43 -17.56
C PHE A 212 -0.26 5.27 -17.21
N TYR A 213 -0.74 6.11 -16.29
CA TYR A 213 -2.17 6.38 -16.12
C TYR A 213 -2.41 7.85 -15.71
N ASP A 214 -3.55 8.37 -16.15
CA ASP A 214 -4.22 9.60 -15.72
C ASP A 214 -5.66 9.23 -15.42
N ILE A 215 -6.06 9.31 -14.15
CA ILE A 215 -7.37 8.90 -13.65
C ILE A 215 -8.02 10.10 -13.00
N ARG A 216 -9.26 10.39 -13.39
CA ARG A 216 -10.09 11.44 -12.82
C ARG A 216 -11.29 10.82 -12.12
N LEU A 217 -11.41 11.10 -10.83
CA LEU A 217 -12.47 10.61 -9.98
C LEU A 217 -13.38 11.80 -9.64
N SER A 218 -14.63 11.74 -10.08
CA SER A 218 -15.60 12.80 -9.85
C SER A 218 -16.44 12.50 -8.62
N TYR A 219 -16.49 13.46 -7.71
CA TYR A 219 -17.41 13.51 -6.57
C TYR A 219 -18.38 14.69 -6.80
N THR A 220 -19.35 14.90 -5.92
CA THR A 220 -20.36 15.97 -6.09
C THR A 220 -19.73 17.36 -6.26
N ASP A 221 -18.73 17.69 -5.45
CA ASP A 221 -18.10 19.01 -5.43
C ASP A 221 -16.56 18.94 -5.41
N LEU A 222 -15.98 17.79 -5.73
CA LEU A 222 -14.56 17.54 -5.69
C LEU A 222 -14.14 16.77 -6.93
N LEU A 223 -13.07 17.22 -7.57
CA LEU A 223 -12.33 16.47 -8.58
C LEU A 223 -11.05 15.90 -7.95
N VAL A 224 -10.83 14.59 -8.11
CA VAL A 224 -9.57 13.96 -7.71
C VAL A 224 -8.83 13.49 -8.96
N ILE A 225 -7.54 13.80 -9.04
CA ILE A 225 -6.64 13.39 -10.12
C ILE A 225 -5.57 12.47 -9.54
N VAL A 226 -5.46 11.27 -10.12
CA VAL A 226 -4.48 10.26 -9.73
C VAL A 226 -3.63 9.92 -10.95
N LYS A 227 -2.35 10.28 -10.93
CA LYS A 227 -1.49 10.18 -12.10
C LYS A 227 -0.15 9.55 -11.79
N SER A 228 0.38 8.75 -12.71
CA SER A 228 1.74 8.22 -12.65
C SER A 228 2.28 7.86 -14.03
N SER A 229 3.57 8.07 -14.22
CA SER A 229 4.29 7.66 -15.42
C SER A 229 5.70 7.17 -15.06
N TYR A 230 6.20 6.21 -15.85
CA TYR A 230 7.63 5.82 -15.78
C TYR A 230 8.54 6.71 -16.64
N LEU A 231 8.01 7.75 -17.29
CA LEU A 231 8.80 8.65 -18.13
C LEU A 231 8.87 10.10 -17.58
N VAL A 232 8.67 10.29 -16.29
CA VAL A 232 8.80 11.59 -15.62
C VAL A 232 10.17 11.67 -14.94
N ARG A 233 11.09 12.41 -15.56
CA ARG A 233 12.44 12.64 -15.02
C ARG A 233 12.46 13.78 -14.02
N GLU A 234 11.73 14.87 -14.30
CA GLU A 234 11.56 16.02 -13.41
C GLU A 234 10.25 15.84 -12.64
N GLN A 235 10.34 15.43 -11.37
CA GLN A 235 9.17 15.12 -10.58
C GLN A 235 8.48 16.38 -10.07
N GLY A 236 7.17 16.44 -10.26
CA GLY A 236 6.29 17.43 -9.66
C GLY A 236 5.94 17.14 -8.20
N PRO A 237 4.98 17.88 -7.64
CA PRO A 237 4.46 17.62 -6.30
C PRO A 237 3.89 16.22 -6.18
N ARG A 238 4.09 15.60 -5.02
CA ARG A 238 3.46 14.33 -4.64
C ARG A 238 1.96 14.51 -4.38
N TYR A 239 1.59 15.61 -3.72
CA TYR A 239 0.20 15.98 -3.45
C TYR A 239 -0.02 17.46 -3.72
N ILE A 240 -1.18 17.77 -4.32
CA ILE A 240 -1.69 19.12 -4.50
C ILE A 240 -3.13 19.12 -4.00
N ILE A 241 -3.47 20.06 -3.12
CA ILE A 241 -4.82 20.23 -2.59
C ILE A 241 -5.24 21.67 -2.80
N HIS A 242 -6.31 21.87 -3.54
CA HIS A 242 -6.94 23.17 -3.71
C HIS A 242 -8.30 23.19 -3.04
N GLY A 243 -8.55 24.25 -2.28
CA GLY A 243 -9.82 24.46 -1.60
C GLY A 243 -10.27 25.91 -1.68
N THR A 244 -11.44 26.18 -1.12
CA THR A 244 -12.07 27.51 -1.20
C THR A 244 -11.33 28.60 -0.43
N GLN A 245 -10.38 28.25 0.42
CA GLN A 245 -9.62 29.20 1.24
C GLN A 245 -8.12 29.18 0.95
N GLY A 246 -7.63 28.21 0.19
CA GLY A 246 -6.19 28.13 -0.09
C GLY A 246 -5.76 26.83 -0.74
N SER A 247 -4.46 26.62 -0.73
CA SER A 247 -3.81 25.47 -1.33
C SER A 247 -2.74 24.86 -0.40
N PHE A 248 -2.57 23.55 -0.52
CA PHE A 248 -1.47 22.82 0.09
C PHE A 248 -0.73 22.02 -0.98
N VAL A 249 0.61 22.14 -1.01
CA VAL A 249 1.46 21.46 -1.98
C VAL A 249 2.59 20.75 -1.25
N LYS A 250 2.75 19.45 -1.53
CA LYS A 250 3.74 18.57 -0.88
C LYS A 250 4.60 17.88 -1.92
N TYR A 251 5.91 18.00 -1.76
CA TYR A 251 6.93 17.28 -2.54
C TYR A 251 7.52 16.15 -1.72
N GLY A 252 8.32 15.29 -2.37
CA GLY A 252 9.02 14.19 -1.73
C GLY A 252 8.15 12.98 -1.46
N ILE A 253 8.78 11.94 -0.93
CA ILE A 253 8.17 10.65 -0.58
C ILE A 253 8.68 10.28 0.80
N ASP A 254 7.85 9.63 1.60
CA ASP A 254 8.21 9.11 2.93
C ASP A 254 9.55 8.35 2.91
N PRO A 255 10.48 8.63 3.84
CA PRO A 255 11.82 8.06 3.82
C PRO A 255 11.90 6.61 4.29
N GLN A 256 10.87 6.05 4.93
CA GLN A 256 10.93 4.73 5.57
C GLN A 256 11.37 3.62 4.62
N GLU A 257 10.85 3.59 3.37
CA GLU A 257 11.23 2.57 2.40
C GLU A 257 12.73 2.63 2.07
N GLN A 258 13.30 3.84 1.92
CA GLN A 258 14.72 4.00 1.64
C GLN A 258 15.56 3.60 2.86
N ASP A 259 15.18 4.04 4.06
CA ASP A 259 15.86 3.66 5.29
C ASP A 259 15.88 2.15 5.52
N LEU A 260 14.79 1.46 5.21
CA LEU A 260 14.72 0.00 5.28
C LEU A 260 15.61 -0.68 4.23
N LYS A 261 15.69 -0.13 3.01
CA LYS A 261 16.62 -0.61 1.95
C LYS A 261 18.08 -0.42 2.34
N ASP A 262 18.38 0.65 3.06
CA ASP A 262 19.70 0.93 3.61
C ASP A 262 20.02 0.05 4.85
N GLY A 263 19.12 -0.87 5.22
CA GLY A 263 19.31 -1.82 6.30
C GLY A 263 19.02 -1.28 7.70
N LYS A 264 18.49 -0.06 7.82
CA LYS A 264 18.10 0.51 9.13
C LYS A 264 16.93 -0.27 9.72
N LEU A 265 16.89 -0.38 11.05
CA LEU A 265 15.76 -0.97 11.77
C LEU A 265 14.75 0.12 12.17
N PRO A 266 13.43 -0.18 12.12
CA PRO A 266 12.38 0.81 12.40
C PRO A 266 12.14 1.02 13.91
N ASN A 267 13.19 1.24 14.70
CA ASN A 267 13.15 1.40 16.16
C ASN A 267 13.98 2.57 16.67
N GLY A 268 14.60 3.37 15.78
CA GLY A 268 15.46 4.48 16.15
C GLY A 268 14.69 5.77 16.45
N ASN A 269 15.28 6.66 17.29
CA ASN A 269 14.81 8.02 17.43
C ASN A 269 14.90 8.74 16.07
N GLY A 270 13.80 9.37 15.65
CA GLY A 270 13.73 10.05 14.34
C GLY A 270 13.31 9.16 13.18
N TRP A 271 12.91 7.90 13.43
CA TRP A 271 12.34 7.04 12.40
C TRP A 271 11.15 7.70 11.67
N GLY A 272 11.16 7.60 10.34
CA GLY A 272 10.10 8.15 9.49
C GLY A 272 10.02 9.67 9.41
N LYS A 273 10.96 10.41 10.00
CA LYS A 273 11.06 11.86 9.84
C LYS A 273 11.76 12.21 8.54
N GLU A 274 11.19 13.16 7.82
CA GLU A 274 11.83 13.71 6.63
C GLU A 274 12.47 15.08 6.90
N ASP A 275 13.36 15.48 6.01
CA ASP A 275 14.03 16.77 6.06
C ASP A 275 13.04 17.93 5.78
N GLU A 276 13.26 19.11 6.41
CA GLU A 276 12.44 20.31 6.28
C GLU A 276 12.27 20.79 4.83
N GLN A 277 13.21 20.52 3.93
CA GLN A 277 13.10 20.88 2.52
C GLN A 277 11.88 20.26 1.85
N TRP A 278 11.41 19.11 2.35
CA TRP A 278 10.27 18.37 1.83
C TRP A 278 8.94 18.70 2.53
N TRP A 279 8.95 19.53 3.59
CA TRP A 279 7.71 19.91 4.26
C TRP A 279 6.73 20.58 3.30
N GLY A 280 5.45 20.28 3.45
CA GLY A 280 4.41 20.80 2.58
C GLY A 280 4.21 22.32 2.77
N LYS A 281 3.97 23.02 1.67
CA LYS A 281 3.68 24.46 1.66
C LYS A 281 2.16 24.66 1.76
N LEU A 282 1.71 25.35 2.79
CA LEU A 282 0.35 25.87 2.95
C LEU A 282 0.33 27.34 2.59
N ASN A 283 -0.60 27.72 1.70
CA ASN A 283 -0.95 29.12 1.40
C ASN A 283 -2.47 29.25 1.47
N SER A 284 -3.00 29.85 2.52
CA SER A 284 -4.42 29.83 2.80
C SER A 284 -4.89 31.04 3.62
N THR A 285 -6.20 31.27 3.67
CA THR A 285 -6.84 32.22 4.57
C THR A 285 -7.48 31.47 5.73
N ILE A 286 -6.91 31.63 6.94
CA ILE A 286 -7.40 30.98 8.17
C ILE A 286 -7.97 32.04 9.09
N ASN A 287 -9.25 31.92 9.46
CA ASN A 287 -9.95 32.90 10.30
C ASN A 287 -9.85 34.34 9.76
N GLY A 288 -9.92 34.50 8.43
CA GLY A 288 -9.84 35.80 7.77
C GLY A 288 -8.41 36.37 7.60
N VAL A 289 -7.39 35.64 8.06
CA VAL A 289 -5.98 36.06 7.97
C VAL A 289 -5.27 35.21 6.93
N HIS A 290 -4.56 35.87 5.99
CA HIS A 290 -3.70 35.19 5.01
C HIS A 290 -2.47 34.59 5.72
N VAL A 291 -2.24 33.31 5.48
CA VAL A 291 -1.14 32.53 6.06
C VAL A 291 -0.39 31.82 4.94
N GLU A 292 0.91 32.04 4.88
CA GLU A 292 1.83 31.24 4.05
C GLU A 292 2.91 30.66 4.93
N LYS A 293 2.98 29.32 5.03
CA LYS A 293 3.93 28.62 5.88
C LYS A 293 4.22 27.20 5.41
N LYS A 294 5.32 26.63 5.88
CA LYS A 294 5.55 25.20 5.80
C LYS A 294 4.76 24.47 6.88
N ILE A 295 4.27 23.29 6.56
CA ILE A 295 3.68 22.33 7.51
C ILE A 295 4.69 21.21 7.70
N GLU A 296 5.16 21.03 8.93
CA GLU A 296 6.05 19.92 9.28
C GLU A 296 5.38 18.58 8.92
N THR A 297 6.11 17.73 8.22
CA THR A 297 5.61 16.40 7.88
C THR A 297 5.59 15.53 9.12
N LEU A 298 4.45 14.92 9.39
CA LEU A 298 4.32 13.93 10.46
C LEU A 298 5.25 12.74 10.19
N PRO A 299 5.86 12.16 11.21
CA PRO A 299 6.71 10.99 10.99
C PRO A 299 5.88 9.80 10.49
N GLY A 300 6.39 9.16 9.43
CA GLY A 300 5.85 7.89 8.95
C GLY A 300 6.12 6.76 9.94
N ASN A 301 5.24 5.75 10.00
CA ASN A 301 5.41 4.66 10.94
C ASN A 301 4.69 3.38 10.51
N TYR A 302 5.34 2.54 9.70
CA TYR A 302 4.78 1.24 9.30
C TYR A 302 4.58 0.27 10.48
N LYS A 303 5.25 0.48 11.61
CA LYS A 303 5.04 -0.32 12.82
C LYS A 303 3.60 -0.24 13.33
N GLU A 304 2.90 0.88 13.11
CA GLU A 304 1.49 1.04 13.49
C GLU A 304 0.58 -0.03 12.86
N PHE A 305 0.91 -0.51 11.65
CA PHE A 305 0.20 -1.63 11.04
C PHE A 305 0.34 -2.91 11.88
N TYR A 306 1.55 -3.22 12.33
CA TYR A 306 1.83 -4.42 13.12
C TYR A 306 1.27 -4.30 14.54
N ASP A 307 1.34 -3.13 15.17
CA ASP A 307 0.73 -2.87 16.47
C ASP A 307 -0.79 -3.14 16.41
N ASN A 308 -1.45 -2.61 15.37
CA ASN A 308 -2.88 -2.85 15.16
C ASN A 308 -3.21 -4.30 14.81
N LEU A 309 -2.39 -4.97 13.99
CA LEU A 309 -2.56 -6.38 13.66
C LEU A 309 -2.47 -7.27 14.91
N TYR A 310 -1.49 -7.00 15.78
CA TYR A 310 -1.35 -7.70 17.07
C TYR A 310 -2.60 -7.51 17.93
N ASP A 311 -3.07 -6.28 18.05
CA ASP A 311 -4.27 -5.95 18.82
C ASP A 311 -5.54 -6.59 18.22
N ALA A 312 -5.65 -6.67 16.89
CA ALA A 312 -6.78 -7.33 16.24
C ALA A 312 -6.80 -8.84 16.52
N ILE A 313 -5.63 -9.51 16.48
CA ILE A 313 -5.55 -10.95 16.73
C ILE A 313 -5.69 -11.28 18.21
N ARG A 314 -5.04 -10.55 19.12
CA ARG A 314 -5.01 -10.86 20.55
C ARG A 314 -6.14 -10.22 21.35
N HIS A 315 -6.58 -9.02 20.94
CA HIS A 315 -7.52 -8.20 21.70
C HIS A 315 -8.83 -7.90 20.96
N ARG A 316 -9.01 -8.50 19.75
CA ARG A 316 -10.21 -8.31 18.90
C ARG A 316 -10.50 -6.85 18.56
N LYS A 317 -9.46 -5.99 18.51
CA LYS A 317 -9.62 -4.62 18.05
C LYS A 317 -9.91 -4.56 16.56
N THR A 318 -10.52 -3.47 16.12
CA THR A 318 -10.81 -3.23 14.71
C THR A 318 -9.50 -3.08 13.92
N LEU A 319 -9.44 -3.70 12.74
CA LEU A 319 -8.33 -3.52 11.80
C LEU A 319 -8.27 -2.08 11.28
N SER A 320 -7.08 -1.52 11.22
CA SER A 320 -6.81 -0.22 10.58
C SER A 320 -6.89 -0.30 9.06
N VAL A 321 -6.63 -1.48 8.50
CA VAL A 321 -6.79 -1.78 7.08
C VAL A 321 -7.76 -2.95 6.96
N LYS A 322 -9.02 -2.66 6.63
CA LYS A 322 -10.04 -3.70 6.45
C LYS A 322 -9.93 -4.31 5.06
N PRO A 323 -10.10 -5.62 4.91
CA PRO A 323 -10.05 -6.26 3.59
C PRO A 323 -11.17 -5.77 2.65
N GLU A 324 -12.30 -5.34 3.19
CA GLU A 324 -13.38 -4.72 2.42
C GLU A 324 -12.94 -3.42 1.74
N GLU A 325 -12.14 -2.59 2.43
CA GLU A 325 -11.59 -1.35 1.86
C GLU A 325 -10.61 -1.68 0.72
N ALA A 326 -9.74 -2.67 0.93
CA ALA A 326 -8.81 -3.13 -0.10
C ALA A 326 -9.53 -3.77 -1.31
N LYS A 327 -10.68 -4.44 -1.11
CA LYS A 327 -11.55 -4.90 -2.20
C LYS A 327 -12.05 -3.72 -3.04
N GLU A 328 -12.46 -2.62 -2.42
CA GLU A 328 -12.91 -1.44 -3.17
C GLU A 328 -11.78 -0.83 -4.01
N VAL A 329 -10.53 -0.90 -3.57
CA VAL A 329 -9.37 -0.50 -4.39
C VAL A 329 -9.29 -1.37 -5.66
N ILE A 330 -9.42 -2.69 -5.54
CA ILE A 330 -9.40 -3.59 -6.71
C ILE A 330 -10.58 -3.28 -7.64
N ARG A 331 -11.79 -3.08 -7.07
CA ARG A 331 -12.96 -2.70 -7.87
C ARG A 331 -12.73 -1.39 -8.63
N LEU A 332 -12.10 -0.40 -7.99
CA LEU A 332 -11.78 0.87 -8.64
C LEU A 332 -10.76 0.69 -9.77
N ILE A 333 -9.76 -0.17 -9.60
CA ILE A 333 -8.81 -0.53 -10.67
C ILE A 333 -9.55 -1.17 -11.85
N GLU A 334 -10.46 -2.11 -11.61
CA GLU A 334 -11.29 -2.73 -12.67
C GLU A 334 -12.08 -1.68 -13.45
N VAL A 335 -12.73 -0.74 -12.75
CA VAL A 335 -13.49 0.36 -13.38
C VAL A 335 -12.58 1.29 -14.17
N CYS A 336 -11.35 1.57 -13.70
CA CYS A 336 -10.37 2.35 -14.47
C CYS A 336 -10.02 1.68 -15.81
N TYR A 337 -9.77 0.38 -15.82
CA TYR A 337 -9.52 -0.36 -17.07
C TYR A 337 -10.75 -0.38 -17.97
N GLU A 338 -11.96 -0.53 -17.42
CA GLU A 338 -13.21 -0.46 -18.17
C GLU A 338 -13.40 0.91 -18.82
N SER A 339 -13.23 2.01 -18.05
CA SER A 339 -13.28 3.39 -18.55
C SER A 339 -12.27 3.61 -19.69
N ASN A 340 -11.02 3.18 -19.49
CA ASN A 340 -9.99 3.28 -20.52
C ASN A 340 -10.36 2.52 -21.80
N ARG A 341 -10.90 1.30 -21.66
CA ARG A 341 -11.34 0.46 -22.80
C ARG A 341 -12.50 1.10 -23.57
N LEU A 342 -13.50 1.63 -22.85
CA LEU A 342 -14.70 2.23 -23.43
C LEU A 342 -14.50 3.71 -23.84
N LYS A 343 -13.38 4.33 -23.46
CA LYS A 343 -13.07 5.75 -23.70
C LYS A 343 -14.14 6.72 -23.20
N LYS A 344 -14.73 6.40 -22.05
CA LYS A 344 -15.78 7.22 -21.40
C LYS A 344 -15.75 7.10 -19.88
N ALA A 345 -16.32 8.08 -19.20
CA ALA A 345 -16.56 7.99 -17.76
C ALA A 345 -17.54 6.85 -17.42
N ILE A 346 -17.25 6.16 -16.30
CA ILE A 346 -18.04 5.02 -15.80
C ILE A 346 -18.47 5.34 -14.37
N LYS A 347 -19.72 5.06 -14.03
CA LYS A 347 -20.21 5.14 -12.64
C LYS A 347 -19.52 4.07 -11.79
N PHE A 348 -19.16 4.47 -10.57
CA PHE A 348 -18.50 3.55 -9.62
C PHE A 348 -19.49 2.83 -8.70
#